data_ed8785442c744f19520d4152baa04320
#
_entry.id   ed8785442c744f19520d4152baa04320
#
_cell.length_a   1.000
_cell.length_b   1.000
_cell.length_c   1.000
_cell.angle_alpha   90.00
_cell.angle_beta   90.00
_cell.angle_gamma   90.00
#
_symmetry.space_group_name_H-M   'P 1'
#
loop_
_entity.id
_entity.type
_entity.pdbx_description
1 polymer ?
#
loop_
_entity_poly.entity_id
_entity_poly.type
_entity_poly.pdbx_seq_one_letter_code
_entity_poly.pdbx_strand_id
1 'polypeptide(L)'
;MTGIYDNNPQRSQLLCQRLRSAIPVLAPEKLVPECDLLIEAASTQAVPQLLSLVIAHKKSMLVMSTGGLLLNPALLKRAIRSQIPVYAPSGALVGLDGIKAAATEGLRSVTLTTRKPPRAFTGLGCLKRPQLLFQGSAGKAVMAFPQNINVAATLALAGLGPARTRVRLIADPAVRENIHEVEAVGSFGRLFSRTENRPSAENPKTSRLAFQSAVVTLRQILQPFKVGT
;
A
#
# COMPACT_ATOMS: atom_id res chain seq x y z
N MET A 1 -1.13 -3.37 22.76
CA MET A 1 -1.89 -4.01 21.63
C MET A 1 -3.16 -4.58 22.20
N THR A 2 -4.32 -4.13 21.75
CA THR A 2 -5.64 -4.48 22.32
C THR A 2 -6.10 -5.87 21.89
N GLY A 3 -5.78 -6.27 20.67
CA GLY A 3 -6.11 -7.58 20.13
C GLY A 3 -5.52 -7.78 18.74
N ILE A 4 -5.64 -9.00 18.24
CA ILE A 4 -5.25 -9.40 16.88
C ILE A 4 -6.34 -10.25 16.25
N TYR A 5 -6.34 -10.30 14.91
CA TYR A 5 -7.18 -11.18 14.13
C TYR A 5 -6.48 -11.62 12.84
N ASP A 6 -6.63 -12.87 12.49
CA ASP A 6 -6.35 -13.42 11.16
C ASP A 6 -7.44 -14.45 10.85
N ASN A 7 -7.88 -14.53 9.60
CA ASN A 7 -8.85 -15.55 9.16
C ASN A 7 -8.28 -16.98 9.23
N ASN A 8 -6.96 -17.11 9.38
CA ASN A 8 -6.29 -18.36 9.74
C ASN A 8 -5.91 -18.33 11.24
N PRO A 9 -6.60 -19.08 12.10
CA PRO A 9 -6.35 -19.07 13.54
C PRO A 9 -4.91 -19.44 13.93
N GLN A 10 -4.25 -20.29 13.16
CA GLN A 10 -2.87 -20.70 13.42
C GLN A 10 -1.90 -19.50 13.31
N ARG A 11 -2.16 -18.56 12.38
CA ARG A 11 -1.35 -17.34 12.23
C ARG A 11 -1.51 -16.42 13.43
N SER A 12 -2.72 -16.25 13.94
CA SER A 12 -2.95 -15.47 15.16
C SER A 12 -2.22 -16.06 16.35
N GLN A 13 -2.30 -17.39 16.54
CA GLN A 13 -1.59 -18.09 17.61
C GLN A 13 -0.07 -17.94 17.49
N LEU A 14 0.49 -18.13 16.30
CA LEU A 14 1.91 -17.96 16.03
C LEU A 14 2.39 -16.54 16.34
N LEU A 15 1.58 -15.54 16.00
CA LEU A 15 1.90 -14.14 16.31
C LEU A 15 1.89 -13.88 17.80
N CYS A 16 0.92 -14.39 18.55
CA CYS A 16 0.89 -14.30 20.02
C CYS A 16 2.14 -14.94 20.66
N GLN A 17 2.54 -16.10 20.19
CA GLN A 17 3.75 -16.78 20.66
C GLN A 17 5.02 -15.95 20.37
N ARG A 18 5.16 -15.40 19.16
CA ARG A 18 6.30 -14.55 18.78
C ARG A 18 6.38 -13.28 19.63
N LEU A 19 5.24 -12.68 19.95
CA LEU A 19 5.17 -11.48 20.77
C LEU A 19 5.34 -11.77 22.27
N ARG A 20 5.35 -13.03 22.69
CA ARG A 20 5.43 -13.46 24.08
C ARG A 20 4.41 -12.74 24.96
N SER A 21 3.21 -12.51 24.44
CA SER A 21 2.17 -11.72 25.11
C SER A 21 0.80 -12.40 24.94
N ALA A 22 0.02 -12.39 26.01
CA ALA A 22 -1.35 -12.88 26.03
C ALA A 22 -2.30 -11.85 25.37
N ILE A 23 -2.15 -11.67 24.06
CA ILE A 23 -2.99 -10.75 23.28
C ILE A 23 -4.28 -11.48 22.88
N PRO A 24 -5.47 -10.92 23.14
CA PRO A 24 -6.72 -11.56 22.74
C PRO A 24 -6.84 -11.67 21.22
N VAL A 25 -7.31 -12.81 20.73
CA VAL A 25 -7.69 -13.01 19.35
C VAL A 25 -9.19 -12.73 19.22
N LEU A 26 -9.55 -11.62 18.57
CA LEU A 26 -10.92 -11.12 18.50
C LEU A 26 -11.34 -10.92 17.06
N ALA A 27 -12.57 -11.31 16.71
CA ALA A 27 -13.14 -10.97 15.40
C ALA A 27 -13.19 -9.42 15.21
N PRO A 28 -13.13 -8.93 13.97
CA PRO A 28 -13.06 -7.48 13.70
C PRO A 28 -14.17 -6.67 14.36
N GLU A 29 -15.38 -7.21 14.44
CA GLU A 29 -16.56 -6.57 15.04
C GLU A 29 -16.39 -6.32 16.55
N LYS A 30 -15.61 -7.16 17.23
CA LYS A 30 -15.26 -7.00 18.65
C LYS A 30 -13.96 -6.23 18.84
N LEU A 31 -13.02 -6.37 17.89
CA LEU A 31 -11.70 -5.73 17.99
C LEU A 31 -11.77 -4.22 17.74
N VAL A 32 -12.51 -3.80 16.70
CA VAL A 32 -12.53 -2.40 16.28
C VAL A 32 -13.07 -1.45 17.34
N PRO A 33 -14.15 -1.75 18.08
CA PRO A 33 -14.62 -0.89 19.17
C PRO A 33 -13.57 -0.66 20.27
N GLU A 34 -12.74 -1.66 20.56
CA GLU A 34 -11.78 -1.68 21.66
C GLU A 34 -10.42 -1.04 21.32
N CYS A 35 -10.16 -0.68 20.06
CA CYS A 35 -8.88 -0.08 19.65
C CYS A 35 -9.05 1.41 19.29
N ASP A 36 -7.97 2.20 19.37
CA ASP A 36 -7.94 3.58 18.86
C ASP A 36 -7.49 3.63 17.41
N LEU A 37 -6.64 2.69 17.02
CA LEU A 37 -6.08 2.56 15.68
C LEU A 37 -6.12 1.10 15.24
N LEU A 38 -6.84 0.81 14.17
CA LEU A 38 -6.81 -0.47 13.48
C LEU A 38 -5.65 -0.49 12.48
N ILE A 39 -4.78 -1.49 12.56
CA ILE A 39 -3.73 -1.74 11.56
C ILE A 39 -4.18 -2.88 10.66
N GLU A 40 -4.46 -2.58 9.39
CA GLU A 40 -4.82 -3.59 8.38
C GLU A 40 -3.55 -4.03 7.63
N ALA A 41 -3.27 -5.32 7.70
CA ALA A 41 -2.20 -5.98 6.95
C ALA A 41 -2.68 -7.32 6.36
N ALA A 42 -3.95 -7.39 5.98
CA ALA A 42 -4.61 -8.60 5.54
C ALA A 42 -4.69 -8.70 4.00
N SER A 43 -5.63 -8.01 3.39
CA SER A 43 -5.83 -8.05 1.93
C SER A 43 -6.69 -6.91 1.42
N THR A 44 -6.60 -6.67 0.10
CA THR A 44 -7.47 -5.71 -0.61
C THR A 44 -8.95 -5.98 -0.37
N GLN A 45 -9.36 -7.24 -0.26
CA GLN A 45 -10.75 -7.66 -0.03
C GLN A 45 -11.23 -7.37 1.39
N ALA A 46 -10.35 -7.38 2.39
CA ALA A 46 -10.71 -7.10 3.78
C ALA A 46 -10.97 -5.60 4.03
N VAL A 47 -10.35 -4.71 3.25
CA VAL A 47 -10.40 -3.26 3.49
C VAL A 47 -11.82 -2.70 3.55
N PRO A 48 -12.79 -3.05 2.66
CA PRO A 48 -14.11 -2.46 2.71
C PRO A 48 -14.87 -2.76 4.01
N GLN A 49 -14.81 -4.00 4.49
CA GLN A 49 -15.45 -4.39 5.75
C GLN A 49 -14.81 -3.65 6.93
N LEU A 50 -13.48 -3.69 7.02
CA LEU A 50 -12.73 -3.07 8.10
C LEU A 50 -12.92 -1.55 8.13
N LEU A 51 -12.87 -0.89 6.97
CA LEU A 51 -13.09 0.56 6.86
C LEU A 51 -14.53 0.93 7.25
N SER A 52 -15.52 0.11 6.91
CA SER A 52 -16.92 0.32 7.33
C SER A 52 -17.06 0.26 8.85
N LEU A 53 -16.44 -0.71 9.51
CA LEU A 53 -16.40 -0.83 10.97
C LEU A 53 -15.69 0.37 11.62
N VAL A 54 -14.54 0.76 11.09
CA VAL A 54 -13.76 1.90 11.58
C VAL A 54 -14.56 3.20 11.51
N ILE A 55 -15.31 3.42 10.41
CA ILE A 55 -16.20 4.58 10.26
C ILE A 55 -17.33 4.53 11.29
N ALA A 56 -17.97 3.37 11.47
CA ALA A 56 -19.09 3.20 12.39
C ALA A 56 -18.69 3.47 13.84
N HIS A 57 -17.49 3.06 14.23
CA HIS A 57 -16.96 3.22 15.59
C HIS A 57 -16.08 4.45 15.79
N LYS A 58 -15.95 5.33 14.77
CA LYS A 58 -15.14 6.56 14.80
C LYS A 58 -13.69 6.31 15.22
N LYS A 59 -13.08 5.25 14.70
CA LYS A 59 -11.69 4.85 14.98
C LYS A 59 -10.78 5.27 13.84
N SER A 60 -9.46 5.25 14.08
CA SER A 60 -8.45 5.50 13.03
C SER A 60 -8.04 4.18 12.35
N MET A 61 -7.53 4.25 11.13
CA MET A 61 -7.06 3.06 10.40
C MET A 61 -5.73 3.31 9.67
N LEU A 62 -4.78 2.40 9.84
CA LEU A 62 -3.60 2.29 9.00
C LEU A 62 -3.82 1.13 8.03
N VAL A 63 -3.67 1.39 6.72
CA VAL A 63 -4.02 0.44 5.65
C VAL A 63 -2.79 0.11 4.83
N MET A 64 -2.37 -1.16 4.86
CA MET A 64 -1.30 -1.68 4.00
C MET A 64 -1.81 -2.08 2.62
N SER A 65 -3.06 -2.52 2.54
CA SER A 65 -3.70 -2.97 1.29
C SER A 65 -4.37 -1.80 0.57
N THR A 66 -3.58 -0.79 0.18
CA THR A 66 -4.06 0.46 -0.42
C THR A 66 -4.88 0.29 -1.69
N GLY A 67 -4.71 -0.86 -2.40
CA GLY A 67 -5.60 -1.25 -3.49
C GLY A 67 -7.07 -1.31 -3.07
N GLY A 68 -7.35 -1.72 -1.84
CA GLY A 68 -8.72 -1.75 -1.30
C GLY A 68 -9.34 -0.36 -1.14
N LEU A 69 -8.54 0.64 -0.79
CA LEU A 69 -9.01 2.05 -0.76
C LEU A 69 -9.31 2.56 -2.17
N LEU A 70 -8.44 2.27 -3.13
CA LEU A 70 -8.58 2.72 -4.52
C LEU A 70 -9.82 2.12 -5.18
N LEU A 71 -10.13 0.85 -4.91
CA LEU A 71 -11.29 0.14 -5.45
C LEU A 71 -12.61 0.51 -4.76
N ASN A 72 -12.55 1.16 -3.60
CA ASN A 72 -13.74 1.57 -2.84
C ASN A 72 -13.76 3.09 -2.60
N PRO A 73 -13.79 3.92 -3.65
CA PRO A 73 -13.66 5.37 -3.53
C PRO A 73 -14.82 6.02 -2.78
N ALA A 74 -16.02 5.44 -2.86
CA ALA A 74 -17.19 5.96 -2.13
C ALA A 74 -17.00 5.80 -0.61
N LEU A 75 -16.46 4.66 -0.18
CA LEU A 75 -16.20 4.38 1.22
C LEU A 75 -15.07 5.26 1.77
N LEU A 76 -13.99 5.43 0.99
CA LEU A 76 -12.91 6.36 1.34
C LEU A 76 -13.43 7.81 1.48
N LYS A 77 -14.25 8.27 0.54
CA LYS A 77 -14.91 9.60 0.64
C LYS A 77 -15.78 9.71 1.88
N ARG A 78 -16.48 8.64 2.27
CA ARG A 78 -17.27 8.61 3.50
C ARG A 78 -16.39 8.76 4.73
N ALA A 79 -15.27 8.04 4.80
CA ALA A 79 -14.29 8.17 5.90
C ALA A 79 -13.78 9.62 6.01
N ILE A 80 -13.38 10.23 4.88
CA ILE A 80 -12.91 11.63 4.83
C ILE A 80 -14.00 12.60 5.32
N ARG A 81 -15.24 12.49 4.84
CA ARG A 81 -16.36 13.34 5.28
C ARG A 81 -16.67 13.17 6.76
N SER A 82 -16.49 11.99 7.30
CA SER A 82 -16.67 11.69 8.73
C SER A 82 -15.43 12.04 9.58
N GLN A 83 -14.42 12.66 8.99
CA GLN A 83 -13.16 13.05 9.64
C GLN A 83 -12.44 11.87 10.31
N ILE A 84 -12.55 10.67 9.73
CA ILE A 84 -11.89 9.46 10.20
C ILE A 84 -10.47 9.43 9.62
N PRO A 85 -9.42 9.42 10.46
CA PRO A 85 -8.05 9.33 9.98
C PRO A 85 -7.77 7.96 9.34
N VAL A 86 -7.38 7.99 8.05
CA VAL A 86 -6.96 6.80 7.31
C VAL A 86 -5.52 7.03 6.83
N TYR A 87 -4.60 6.23 7.32
CA TYR A 87 -3.18 6.34 7.04
C TYR A 87 -2.78 5.26 6.02
N ALA A 88 -2.23 5.69 4.90
CA ALA A 88 -1.68 4.82 3.87
C ALA A 88 -0.16 5.03 3.80
N PRO A 89 0.66 4.09 4.28
CA PRO A 89 2.11 4.18 4.19
C PRO A 89 2.60 4.30 2.75
N SER A 90 3.78 4.89 2.55
CA SER A 90 4.38 5.02 1.22
C SER A 90 4.69 3.67 0.56
N GLY A 91 4.74 2.61 1.35
CA GLY A 91 5.07 1.28 0.86
C GLY A 91 6.51 1.22 0.36
N ALA A 92 6.69 0.70 -0.83
CA ALA A 92 8.00 0.57 -1.46
C ALA A 92 8.37 1.78 -2.33
N LEU A 93 7.65 2.90 -2.22
CA LEU A 93 7.92 4.13 -2.96
C LEU A 93 8.69 5.15 -2.13
N VAL A 94 9.40 6.03 -2.83
CA VAL A 94 9.98 7.26 -2.28
C VAL A 94 9.47 8.47 -3.08
N GLY A 95 9.49 9.65 -2.45
CA GLY A 95 9.07 10.90 -3.08
C GLY A 95 7.55 11.12 -3.14
N LEU A 96 6.75 10.42 -2.33
CA LEU A 96 5.30 10.65 -2.27
C LEU A 96 4.95 12.02 -1.71
N ASP A 97 5.75 12.57 -0.81
CA ASP A 97 5.67 13.94 -0.33
C ASP A 97 5.82 14.95 -1.49
N GLY A 98 6.84 14.74 -2.35
CA GLY A 98 7.02 15.52 -3.56
C GLY A 98 5.83 15.39 -4.54
N ILE A 99 5.26 14.20 -4.69
CA ILE A 99 4.05 14.00 -5.52
C ILE A 99 2.84 14.74 -4.94
N LYS A 100 2.64 14.69 -3.61
CA LYS A 100 1.55 15.43 -2.94
C LYS A 100 1.72 16.93 -3.09
N ALA A 101 2.93 17.44 -2.87
CA ALA A 101 3.25 18.85 -3.07
C ALA A 101 3.01 19.28 -4.53
N ALA A 102 3.52 18.52 -5.50
CA ALA A 102 3.32 18.79 -6.91
C ALA A 102 1.84 18.74 -7.35
N ALA A 103 1.03 17.93 -6.67
CA ALA A 103 -0.40 17.86 -6.97
C ALA A 103 -1.17 19.15 -6.62
N THR A 104 -0.66 19.97 -5.71
CA THR A 104 -1.27 21.27 -5.35
C THR A 104 -1.10 22.33 -6.45
N GLU A 105 -0.02 22.23 -7.25
CA GLU A 105 0.24 23.17 -8.35
C GLU A 105 -0.17 22.68 -9.74
N GLY A 106 -0.57 21.43 -9.84
CA GLY A 106 -1.05 20.85 -11.09
C GLY A 106 -0.06 19.88 -11.73
N LEU A 107 -0.24 18.61 -11.43
CA LEU A 107 0.39 17.50 -12.11
C LEU A 107 -0.21 17.31 -13.52
N ARG A 108 0.64 17.20 -14.54
CA ARG A 108 0.25 16.86 -15.92
C ARG A 108 0.29 15.35 -16.15
N SER A 109 1.34 14.69 -15.70
CA SER A 109 1.50 13.24 -15.83
C SER A 109 2.20 12.65 -14.61
N VAL A 110 1.80 11.42 -14.28
CA VAL A 110 2.46 10.56 -13.28
C VAL A 110 2.52 9.16 -13.86
N THR A 111 3.72 8.60 -13.91
CA THR A 111 3.97 7.25 -14.42
C THR A 111 4.75 6.44 -13.40
N LEU A 112 4.25 5.26 -13.09
CA LEU A 112 4.95 4.23 -12.32
C LEU A 112 5.43 3.15 -13.29
N THR A 113 6.73 2.89 -13.32
CA THR A 113 7.28 1.70 -13.94
C THR A 113 7.75 0.73 -12.85
N THR A 114 7.15 -0.44 -12.81
CA THR A 114 7.56 -1.52 -11.89
C THR A 114 8.23 -2.63 -12.69
N ARG A 115 9.47 -2.98 -12.30
CA ARG A 115 10.21 -4.13 -12.82
C ARG A 115 10.37 -5.15 -11.70
N LYS A 116 10.10 -6.40 -12.03
CA LYS A 116 10.27 -7.53 -11.08
C LYS A 116 10.88 -8.72 -11.80
N PRO A 117 11.63 -9.58 -11.10
CA PRO A 117 12.09 -10.83 -11.68
C PRO A 117 10.90 -11.72 -12.08
N PRO A 118 11.00 -12.56 -13.14
CA PRO A 118 9.91 -13.40 -13.63
C PRO A 118 9.28 -14.29 -12.54
N ARG A 119 10.08 -14.78 -11.58
CA ARG A 119 9.60 -15.57 -10.43
C ARG A 119 8.58 -14.87 -9.53
N ALA A 120 8.46 -13.54 -9.62
CA ALA A 120 7.47 -12.77 -8.87
C ALA A 120 6.06 -12.85 -9.48
N PHE A 121 5.92 -13.47 -10.65
CA PHE A 121 4.66 -13.63 -11.37
C PHE A 121 4.31 -15.11 -11.52
N THR A 122 3.11 -15.47 -11.15
CA THR A 122 2.62 -16.84 -11.29
C THR A 122 2.40 -17.17 -12.77
N GLY A 123 2.87 -18.33 -13.22
CA GLY A 123 2.67 -18.79 -14.60
C GLY A 123 3.62 -18.20 -15.64
N LEU A 124 4.53 -17.31 -15.26
CA LEU A 124 5.60 -16.85 -16.14
C LEU A 124 6.76 -17.85 -16.08
N GLY A 125 7.07 -18.45 -17.22
CA GLY A 125 8.25 -19.32 -17.38
C GLY A 125 9.58 -18.54 -17.39
N CYS A 126 10.67 -19.21 -17.80
CA CYS A 126 11.97 -18.58 -17.97
C CYS A 126 11.92 -17.58 -19.15
N LEU A 127 12.11 -16.31 -18.84
CA LEU A 127 12.23 -15.25 -19.86
C LEU A 127 13.70 -15.03 -20.18
N LYS A 128 13.99 -14.83 -21.47
CA LYS A 128 15.33 -14.43 -21.95
C LYS A 128 15.51 -12.91 -22.07
N ARG A 129 14.38 -12.15 -22.11
CA ARG A 129 14.36 -10.69 -22.29
C ARG A 129 13.26 -10.09 -21.38
N PRO A 130 13.34 -8.80 -21.05
CA PRO A 130 12.26 -8.09 -20.39
C PRO A 130 10.95 -8.17 -21.19
N GLN A 131 9.85 -8.46 -20.50
CA GLN A 131 8.52 -8.53 -21.08
C GLN A 131 7.59 -7.53 -20.39
N LEU A 132 6.95 -6.67 -21.18
CA LEU A 132 5.89 -5.78 -20.71
C LEU A 132 4.62 -6.62 -20.49
N LEU A 133 4.20 -6.77 -19.23
CA LEU A 133 3.01 -7.53 -18.85
C LEU A 133 1.76 -6.67 -18.84
N PHE A 134 1.92 -5.39 -18.52
CA PHE A 134 0.80 -4.46 -18.44
C PHE A 134 1.27 -3.02 -18.72
N GLN A 135 0.42 -2.30 -19.42
CA GLN A 135 0.50 -0.84 -19.57
C GLN A 135 -0.90 -0.26 -19.56
N GLY A 136 -1.18 0.68 -18.67
CA GLY A 136 -2.51 1.26 -18.55
C GLY A 136 -2.64 2.21 -17.37
N SER A 137 -3.88 2.49 -16.96
CA SER A 137 -4.14 3.30 -15.77
C SER A 137 -3.96 2.49 -14.48
N ALA A 138 -3.67 3.18 -13.37
CA ALA A 138 -3.54 2.54 -12.06
C ALA A 138 -4.81 1.77 -11.65
N GLY A 139 -5.99 2.31 -11.95
CA GLY A 139 -7.25 1.62 -11.67
C GLY A 139 -7.36 0.27 -12.40
N LYS A 140 -7.04 0.22 -13.70
CA LYS A 140 -7.03 -1.04 -14.47
C LYS A 140 -5.95 -1.99 -13.95
N ALA A 141 -4.79 -1.46 -13.58
CA ALA A 141 -3.69 -2.25 -13.03
C ALA A 141 -4.07 -2.95 -11.71
N VAL A 142 -4.74 -2.24 -10.79
CA VAL A 142 -5.19 -2.80 -9.50
C VAL A 142 -6.21 -3.92 -9.69
N MET A 143 -7.10 -3.82 -10.66
CA MET A 143 -8.05 -4.87 -10.99
C MET A 143 -7.37 -6.11 -11.59
N ALA A 144 -6.40 -5.92 -12.49
CA ALA A 144 -5.73 -7.01 -13.18
C ALA A 144 -4.69 -7.75 -12.31
N PHE A 145 -4.07 -7.05 -11.34
CA PHE A 145 -2.96 -7.58 -10.53
C PHE A 145 -3.10 -7.26 -9.04
N PRO A 146 -4.17 -7.68 -8.34
CA PRO A 146 -4.47 -7.24 -6.97
C PRO A 146 -3.38 -7.53 -5.93
N GLN A 147 -2.54 -8.54 -6.17
CA GLN A 147 -1.45 -8.91 -5.25
C GLN A 147 -0.15 -8.11 -5.45
N ASN A 148 -0.01 -7.38 -6.57
CA ASN A 148 1.27 -6.77 -6.96
C ASN A 148 1.25 -5.23 -7.01
N ILE A 149 0.15 -4.58 -6.62
CA ILE A 149 -0.14 -3.21 -7.08
C ILE A 149 -0.52 -2.21 -5.98
N ASN A 150 -0.29 -2.52 -4.71
CA ASN A 150 -0.45 -1.51 -3.65
C ASN A 150 0.37 -0.24 -3.94
N VAL A 151 1.57 -0.40 -4.53
CA VAL A 151 2.44 0.70 -4.94
C VAL A 151 1.74 1.65 -5.93
N ALA A 152 1.07 1.09 -6.96
CA ALA A 152 0.32 1.88 -7.94
C ALA A 152 -0.91 2.56 -7.33
N ALA A 153 -1.60 1.86 -6.42
CA ALA A 153 -2.74 2.42 -5.70
C ALA A 153 -2.31 3.59 -4.81
N THR A 154 -1.23 3.42 -4.05
CA THR A 154 -0.70 4.48 -3.19
C THR A 154 -0.28 5.71 -3.99
N LEU A 155 0.44 5.51 -5.12
CA LEU A 155 0.82 6.62 -6.00
C LEU A 155 -0.38 7.33 -6.60
N ALA A 156 -1.41 6.57 -7.02
CA ALA A 156 -2.63 7.15 -7.58
C ALA A 156 -3.42 7.96 -6.54
N LEU A 157 -3.51 7.47 -5.30
CA LEU A 157 -4.17 8.17 -4.20
C LEU A 157 -3.43 9.45 -3.81
N ALA A 158 -2.09 9.47 -3.91
CA ALA A 158 -1.27 10.63 -3.59
C ALA A 158 -1.22 11.69 -4.70
N GLY A 159 -1.52 11.31 -5.95
CA GLY A 159 -1.33 12.18 -7.13
C GLY A 159 -2.60 12.38 -7.97
N LEU A 160 -2.54 11.90 -9.22
CA LEU A 160 -3.57 12.17 -10.26
C LEU A 160 -4.81 11.30 -10.21
N GLY A 161 -4.93 10.42 -9.23
CA GLY A 161 -6.03 9.47 -9.13
C GLY A 161 -5.89 8.26 -10.06
N PRO A 162 -6.82 7.29 -9.96
CA PRO A 162 -6.71 5.98 -10.61
C PRO A 162 -6.79 6.02 -12.13
N ALA A 163 -7.48 6.98 -12.71
CA ALA A 163 -7.67 7.08 -14.16
C ALA A 163 -6.45 7.69 -14.87
N ARG A 164 -5.80 8.68 -14.26
CA ARG A 164 -4.73 9.48 -14.88
C ARG A 164 -3.32 9.01 -14.51
N THR A 165 -3.13 8.31 -13.41
CA THR A 165 -1.83 7.68 -13.07
C THR A 165 -1.57 6.51 -14.01
N ARG A 166 -0.45 6.55 -14.74
CA ARG A 166 -0.01 5.50 -15.67
C ARG A 166 0.82 4.46 -14.94
N VAL A 167 0.68 3.21 -15.33
CA VAL A 167 1.42 2.07 -14.76
C VAL A 167 1.98 1.22 -15.89
N ARG A 168 3.25 0.85 -15.76
CA ARG A 168 3.94 -0.14 -16.59
C ARG A 168 4.47 -1.24 -15.69
N LEU A 169 4.10 -2.47 -15.96
CA LEU A 169 4.56 -3.65 -15.21
C LEU A 169 5.40 -4.53 -16.13
N ILE A 170 6.64 -4.75 -15.75
CA ILE A 170 7.65 -5.44 -16.58
C ILE A 170 8.19 -6.64 -15.78
N ALA A 171 8.11 -7.83 -16.37
CA ALA A 171 8.91 -8.97 -15.92
C ALA A 171 10.29 -8.87 -16.57
N ASP A 172 11.34 -8.80 -15.77
CA ASP A 172 12.70 -8.59 -16.25
C ASP A 172 13.65 -9.64 -15.66
N PRO A 173 14.21 -10.53 -16.49
CA PRO A 173 15.14 -11.57 -16.02
C PRO A 173 16.50 -11.01 -15.55
N ALA A 174 16.85 -9.78 -15.94
CA ALA A 174 18.09 -9.15 -15.53
C ALA A 174 18.05 -8.57 -14.11
N VAL A 175 16.86 -8.40 -13.52
CA VAL A 175 16.72 -7.85 -12.17
C VAL A 175 16.54 -8.95 -11.13
N ARG A 176 17.11 -8.75 -9.97
CA ARG A 176 16.97 -9.65 -8.81
C ARG A 176 15.99 -9.11 -7.76
N GLU A 177 15.77 -7.80 -7.76
CA GLU A 177 15.00 -7.04 -6.81
C GLU A 177 13.75 -6.41 -7.47
N ASN A 178 12.82 -5.94 -6.64
CA ASN A 178 11.68 -5.18 -7.14
C ASN A 178 12.12 -3.73 -7.36
N ILE A 179 12.06 -3.25 -8.59
CA ILE A 179 12.40 -1.88 -8.95
C ILE A 179 11.11 -1.10 -9.19
N HIS A 180 11.00 0.06 -8.54
CA HIS A 180 9.92 1.01 -8.76
C HIS A 180 10.50 2.36 -9.18
N GLU A 181 10.12 2.83 -10.37
CA GLU A 181 10.48 4.12 -10.91
C GLU A 181 9.22 4.97 -11.01
N VAL A 182 9.25 6.15 -10.41
CA VAL A 182 8.17 7.14 -10.50
C VAL A 182 8.68 8.34 -11.27
N GLU A 183 7.97 8.72 -12.30
CA GLU A 183 8.18 9.95 -13.04
C GLU A 183 6.92 10.80 -12.95
N ALA A 184 7.07 12.05 -12.55
CA ALA A 184 6.01 13.03 -12.53
C ALA A 184 6.43 14.32 -13.22
N VAL A 185 5.53 14.92 -14.00
CA VAL A 185 5.74 16.18 -14.71
C VAL A 185 4.54 17.08 -14.45
N GLY A 186 4.82 18.34 -14.18
CA GLY A 186 3.80 19.35 -13.91
C GLY A 186 4.34 20.77 -14.08
N SER A 187 3.62 21.76 -13.56
CA SER A 187 4.09 23.16 -13.48
C SER A 187 5.33 23.33 -12.65
N PHE A 188 5.49 22.50 -11.60
CA PHE A 188 6.68 22.47 -10.73
C PHE A 188 7.97 22.01 -11.43
N GLY A 189 7.88 21.44 -12.65
CA GLY A 189 8.98 20.83 -13.37
C GLY A 189 8.84 19.31 -13.49
N ARG A 190 9.91 18.55 -13.19
CA ARG A 190 9.99 17.10 -13.29
C ARG A 190 10.55 16.48 -12.02
N LEU A 191 9.89 15.46 -11.51
CA LEU A 191 10.36 14.60 -10.44
C LEU A 191 10.63 13.20 -11.01
N PHE A 192 11.78 12.63 -10.66
CA PHE A 192 12.09 11.24 -10.91
C PHE A 192 12.60 10.61 -9.63
N SER A 193 12.05 9.46 -9.26
CA SER A 193 12.55 8.65 -8.16
C SER A 193 12.65 7.18 -8.56
N ARG A 194 13.63 6.48 -7.99
CA ARG A 194 13.86 5.06 -8.21
C ARG A 194 14.18 4.36 -6.90
N THR A 195 13.59 3.22 -6.69
CA THR A 195 13.90 2.32 -5.58
C THR A 195 14.18 0.92 -6.09
N GLU A 196 15.19 0.28 -5.52
CA GLU A 196 15.54 -1.12 -5.73
C GLU A 196 15.34 -1.87 -4.41
N ASN A 197 14.23 -2.60 -4.34
CA ASN A 197 13.72 -3.13 -3.09
C ASN A 197 14.04 -4.60 -2.93
N ARG A 198 14.82 -4.94 -1.90
CA ARG A 198 15.03 -6.33 -1.51
C ARG A 198 13.72 -6.93 -1.01
N PRO A 199 13.38 -8.15 -1.45
CA PRO A 199 12.25 -8.88 -0.88
C PRO A 199 12.43 -9.08 0.63
N SER A 200 11.33 -9.14 1.36
CA SER A 200 11.36 -9.58 2.75
C SER A 200 11.75 -11.07 2.82
N ALA A 201 12.58 -11.44 3.79
CA ALA A 201 12.94 -12.83 4.03
C ALA A 201 11.71 -13.68 4.41
N GLU A 202 10.77 -13.10 5.17
CA GLU A 202 9.56 -13.79 5.62
C GLU A 202 8.43 -13.80 4.58
N ASN A 203 8.39 -12.79 3.69
CA ASN A 203 7.41 -12.69 2.61
C ASN A 203 8.06 -12.14 1.35
N PRO A 204 8.56 -13.01 0.45
CA PRO A 204 9.24 -12.59 -0.79
C PRO A 204 8.38 -11.76 -1.76
N LYS A 205 7.04 -11.78 -1.61
CA LYS A 205 6.13 -10.95 -2.40
C LYS A 205 6.12 -9.49 -1.95
N THR A 206 6.62 -9.20 -0.73
CA THR A 206 6.63 -7.86 -0.13
C THR A 206 8.05 -7.32 -0.03
N SER A 207 8.25 -6.08 -0.41
CA SER A 207 9.51 -5.37 -0.25
C SER A 207 9.76 -5.04 1.23
N ARG A 208 11.00 -5.14 1.69
CA ARG A 208 11.37 -4.76 3.07
C ARG A 208 10.98 -3.31 3.38
N LEU A 209 11.19 -2.40 2.43
CA LEU A 209 10.83 -1.00 2.59
C LEU A 209 9.33 -0.81 2.86
N ALA A 210 8.47 -1.67 2.30
CA ALA A 210 7.02 -1.51 2.44
C ALA A 210 6.54 -1.63 3.90
N PHE A 211 7.00 -2.62 4.64
CA PHE A 211 6.59 -2.71 6.05
C PHE A 211 7.37 -1.76 6.95
N GLN A 212 8.62 -1.40 6.60
CA GLN A 212 9.33 -0.35 7.33
C GLN A 212 8.60 1.00 7.22
N SER A 213 8.04 1.31 6.05
CA SER A 213 7.22 2.52 5.89
C SER A 213 5.98 2.52 6.80
N ALA A 214 5.36 1.35 7.03
CA ALA A 214 4.25 1.24 7.97
C ALA A 214 4.69 1.51 9.41
N VAL A 215 5.84 0.98 9.82
CA VAL A 215 6.42 1.24 11.15
C VAL A 215 6.70 2.74 11.33
N VAL A 216 7.27 3.38 10.30
CA VAL A 216 7.54 4.83 10.34
C VAL A 216 6.23 5.62 10.39
N THR A 217 5.23 5.26 9.59
CA THR A 217 3.90 5.89 9.65
C THR A 217 3.28 5.78 11.04
N LEU A 218 3.35 4.59 11.66
CA LEU A 218 2.86 4.39 13.02
C LEU A 218 3.61 5.28 14.03
N ARG A 219 4.92 5.39 13.93
CA ARG A 219 5.72 6.31 14.75
C ARG A 219 5.29 7.76 14.56
N GLN A 220 5.08 8.22 13.31
CA GLN A 220 4.63 9.57 13.01
C GLN A 220 3.23 9.88 13.58
N ILE A 221 2.33 8.89 13.67
CA ILE A 221 1.03 9.05 14.32
C ILE A 221 1.20 9.34 15.82
N LEU A 222 2.14 8.65 16.47
CA LEU A 222 2.35 8.70 17.92
C LEU A 222 3.31 9.80 18.37
N GLN A 223 4.16 10.31 17.49
CA GLN A 223 5.19 11.30 17.82
C GLN A 223 4.74 12.74 17.45
N PRO A 224 5.05 13.74 18.28
CA PRO A 224 4.68 15.12 17.98
C PRO A 224 5.52 15.73 16.84
N PHE A 225 6.78 15.34 16.70
CA PHE A 225 7.67 15.81 15.64
C PHE A 225 7.54 14.95 14.40
N LYS A 226 7.29 15.60 13.27
CA LYS A 226 7.11 14.95 11.96
C LYS A 226 8.00 15.61 10.92
N VAL A 227 8.53 14.82 10.01
CA VAL A 227 9.30 15.26 8.84
C VAL A 227 8.66 14.70 7.59
N GLY A 228 8.49 15.54 6.58
CA GLY A 228 7.72 15.24 5.38
C GLY A 228 6.21 15.42 5.59
N THR A 229 5.43 15.15 4.55
CA THR A 229 3.98 15.38 4.51
C THR A 229 3.20 14.07 4.51
#